data_434294944ee52593b0a365722efd6918
#
_entry.id   434294944ee52593b0a365722efd6918
#
_cell.length_a   1.000
_cell.length_b   1.000
_cell.length_c   1.000
_cell.angle_alpha   90.00
_cell.angle_beta   90.00
_cell.angle_gamma   90.00
#
_symmetry.space_group_name_H-M   'P 1'
#
loop_
_entity.id
_entity.type
_entity.pdbx_description
1 polymer ?
#
loop_
_entity_poly.entity_id
_entity_poly.type
_entity_poly.pdbx_seq_one_letter_code
_entity_poly.pdbx_strand_id
1 'polypeptide(L)'
;MRAEAYRLFGVDVTEIPGLNELAIPIFSEVGRDLAPRFPTADNFASWLGLCPDNDKSGGQVLWAGVRRIHNRAGQMFRMAASSLHHNRSPLGDFLRRMKAKLGPAAGITATAHKIAIIFYTLVTNQIEYDSSRWAARDEHRHKRFEQKLKRQARQLGYELVPLQPI
;
A
#
# COMPACT_ATOMS: atom_id res chain seq x y z
N MET A 1 -9.13 -20.77 -6.62
CA MET A 1 -8.90 -19.52 -5.88
C MET A 1 -9.31 -18.27 -6.66
N ARG A 2 -8.76 -18.00 -7.85
CA ARG A 2 -9.12 -16.86 -8.71
C ARG A 2 -10.63 -16.79 -9.01
N ALA A 3 -11.21 -17.88 -9.55
CA ALA A 3 -12.64 -17.97 -9.85
C ALA A 3 -13.53 -17.77 -8.61
N GLU A 4 -13.08 -18.25 -7.45
CA GLU A 4 -13.79 -18.08 -6.19
C GLU A 4 -13.73 -16.64 -5.69
N ALA A 5 -12.57 -16.00 -5.76
CA ALA A 5 -12.42 -14.57 -5.42
C ALA A 5 -13.31 -13.70 -6.33
N TYR A 6 -13.34 -14.00 -7.63
CA TYR A 6 -14.22 -13.31 -8.57
C TYR A 6 -15.71 -13.51 -8.23
N ARG A 7 -16.12 -14.73 -7.87
CA ARG A 7 -17.50 -15.04 -7.44
C ARG A 7 -17.91 -14.26 -6.18
N LEU A 8 -16.95 -14.08 -5.25
CA LEU A 8 -17.22 -13.42 -3.96
C LEU A 8 -17.24 -11.90 -4.07
N PHE A 9 -16.28 -11.32 -4.78
CA PHE A 9 -16.08 -9.87 -4.85
C PHE A 9 -16.56 -9.21 -6.16
N GLY A 10 -16.92 -10.01 -7.17
CA GLY A 10 -17.26 -9.51 -8.51
C GLY A 10 -16.05 -9.05 -9.33
N VAL A 11 -14.84 -9.11 -8.77
CA VAL A 11 -13.57 -8.71 -9.38
C VAL A 11 -12.44 -9.60 -8.87
N ASP A 12 -11.40 -9.78 -9.68
CA ASP A 12 -10.23 -10.58 -9.29
C ASP A 12 -9.28 -9.80 -8.38
N VAL A 13 -9.48 -9.92 -7.08
CA VAL A 13 -8.61 -9.32 -6.06
C VAL A 13 -7.32 -10.13 -5.83
N THR A 14 -7.19 -11.34 -6.39
CA THR A 14 -5.99 -12.17 -6.23
C THR A 14 -4.80 -11.64 -7.04
N GLU A 15 -5.06 -10.78 -8.02
CA GLU A 15 -4.01 -10.10 -8.79
C GLU A 15 -3.31 -8.99 -8.00
N ILE A 16 -3.90 -8.53 -6.89
CA ILE A 16 -3.21 -7.59 -5.99
C ILE A 16 -2.05 -8.32 -5.34
N PRO A 17 -0.80 -7.86 -5.54
CA PRO A 17 0.36 -8.52 -4.96
C PRO A 17 0.23 -8.70 -3.44
N GLY A 18 0.40 -9.92 -2.98
CA GLY A 18 0.30 -10.31 -1.58
C GLY A 18 -1.08 -10.77 -1.10
N LEU A 19 -2.16 -10.55 -1.87
CA LEU A 19 -3.52 -10.97 -1.47
C LEU A 19 -3.93 -12.36 -1.95
N ASN A 20 -3.17 -12.99 -2.81
CA ASN A 20 -3.52 -14.22 -3.50
C ASN A 20 -4.27 -15.25 -2.60
N GLU A 21 -3.61 -15.75 -1.56
CA GLU A 21 -4.20 -16.76 -0.65
C GLU A 21 -5.10 -16.16 0.43
N LEU A 22 -5.00 -14.86 0.66
CA LEU A 22 -5.72 -14.14 1.71
C LEU A 22 -7.08 -13.60 1.25
N ALA A 23 -7.39 -13.65 -0.05
CA ALA A 23 -8.62 -13.11 -0.60
C ALA A 23 -9.88 -13.72 0.05
N ILE A 24 -9.94 -15.04 0.16
CA ILE A 24 -11.09 -15.76 0.75
C ILE A 24 -11.23 -15.49 2.26
N PRO A 25 -10.17 -15.63 3.08
CA PRO A 25 -10.22 -15.25 4.49
C PRO A 25 -10.62 -13.78 4.73
N ILE A 26 -10.15 -12.86 3.89
CA ILE A 26 -10.55 -11.45 3.97
C ILE A 26 -12.06 -11.32 3.72
N PHE A 27 -12.61 -12.02 2.73
CA PHE A 27 -14.05 -12.00 2.46
C PHE A 27 -14.88 -12.43 3.67
N SER A 28 -14.45 -13.46 4.41
CA SER A 28 -15.14 -13.96 5.60
C SER A 28 -15.27 -12.89 6.70
N GLU A 29 -14.32 -11.96 6.79
CA GLU A 29 -14.32 -10.90 7.80
C GLU A 29 -15.01 -9.61 7.31
N VAL A 30 -14.86 -9.30 6.04
CA VAL A 30 -15.30 -8.02 5.44
C VAL A 30 -16.72 -8.12 4.89
N GLY A 31 -17.07 -9.27 4.31
CA GLY A 31 -18.36 -9.51 3.65
C GLY A 31 -18.43 -8.89 2.25
N ARG A 32 -19.61 -8.97 1.64
CA ARG A 32 -19.87 -8.49 0.28
C ARG A 32 -20.22 -7.00 0.21
N ASP A 33 -20.78 -6.45 1.27
CA ASP A 33 -21.36 -5.11 1.29
C ASP A 33 -20.36 -4.03 1.76
N LEU A 34 -19.24 -3.91 1.03
CA LEU A 34 -18.20 -2.92 1.36
C LEU A 34 -18.72 -1.48 1.23
N ALA A 35 -19.31 -1.14 0.09
CA ALA A 35 -19.73 0.24 -0.20
C ALA A 35 -20.82 0.78 0.76
N PRO A 36 -21.89 0.03 1.10
CA PRO A 36 -22.84 0.46 2.10
C PRO A 36 -22.25 0.57 3.51
N ARG A 37 -21.33 -0.33 3.86
CA ARG A 37 -20.72 -0.38 5.19
C ARG A 37 -19.63 0.67 5.40
N PHE A 38 -18.89 0.98 4.37
CA PHE A 38 -17.78 1.95 4.42
C PHE A 38 -17.94 2.98 3.30
N PRO A 39 -18.39 4.21 3.61
CA PRO A 39 -18.60 5.25 2.60
C PRO A 39 -17.34 5.64 1.81
N THR A 40 -16.16 5.46 2.40
CA THR A 40 -14.87 5.79 1.77
C THR A 40 -13.81 4.71 2.03
N ALA A 41 -12.80 4.66 1.18
CA ALA A 41 -11.65 3.79 1.36
C ALA A 41 -10.89 4.09 2.68
N ASP A 42 -10.87 5.35 3.10
CA ASP A 42 -10.22 5.74 4.36
C ASP A 42 -11.02 5.24 5.58
N ASN A 43 -12.36 5.24 5.53
CA ASN A 43 -13.20 4.64 6.56
C ASN A 43 -12.94 3.13 6.68
N PHE A 44 -12.79 2.44 5.55
CA PHE A 44 -12.42 1.03 5.53
C PHE A 44 -11.04 0.79 6.13
N ALA A 45 -10.03 1.56 5.71
CA ALA A 45 -8.68 1.46 6.24
C ALA A 45 -8.61 1.80 7.75
N SER A 46 -9.41 2.74 8.22
CA SER A 46 -9.53 3.08 9.64
C SER A 46 -10.15 1.93 10.45
N TRP A 47 -11.21 1.31 9.93
CA TRP A 47 -11.82 0.13 10.55
C TRP A 47 -10.85 -1.05 10.64
N LEU A 48 -9.98 -1.23 9.63
CA LEU A 48 -8.90 -2.22 9.64
C LEU A 48 -7.79 -1.91 10.66
N GLY A 49 -7.76 -0.72 11.25
CA GLY A 49 -6.69 -0.27 12.14
C GLY A 49 -5.38 -0.04 11.38
N LEU A 50 -5.45 0.46 10.16
CA LEU A 50 -4.29 0.70 9.30
C LEU A 50 -3.98 2.18 9.11
N CYS A 51 -4.88 3.08 9.55
CA CYS A 51 -4.65 4.52 9.50
C CYS A 51 -3.71 4.99 10.62
N PRO A 52 -2.83 5.95 10.34
CA PRO A 52 -2.04 6.59 11.38
C PRO A 52 -2.97 7.35 12.34
N ASP A 53 -2.75 7.16 13.63
CA ASP A 53 -3.44 7.86 14.72
C ASP A 53 -2.37 8.69 15.44
N ASN A 54 -2.19 9.92 14.95
CA ASN A 54 -1.17 10.82 15.49
C ASN A 54 -1.80 11.81 16.45
N ASP A 55 -1.41 11.74 17.72
CA ASP A 55 -1.76 12.76 18.69
C ASP A 55 -0.92 14.02 18.43
N LYS A 56 -1.60 15.14 18.17
CA LYS A 56 -0.96 16.44 17.96
C LYS A 56 -1.46 17.42 19.00
N SER A 57 -0.53 18.12 19.64
CA SER A 57 -0.83 19.27 20.50
C SER A 57 0.12 20.40 20.18
N GLY A 58 -0.41 21.63 20.03
CA GLY A 58 0.39 22.81 19.73
C GLY A 58 1.23 22.71 18.45
N GLY A 59 0.76 21.94 17.44
CA GLY A 59 1.50 21.70 16.20
C GLY A 59 2.62 20.64 16.28
N GLN A 60 2.89 20.12 17.47
CA GLN A 60 3.86 19.03 17.67
C GLN A 60 3.15 17.66 17.72
N VAL A 61 3.76 16.65 17.10
CA VAL A 61 3.30 15.27 17.19
C VAL A 61 3.78 14.68 18.51
N LEU A 62 2.85 14.52 19.46
CA LEU A 62 3.14 13.93 20.77
C LEU A 62 3.30 12.40 20.70
N TRP A 63 2.53 11.78 19.84
CA TRP A 63 2.60 10.34 19.59
C TRP A 63 2.31 10.07 18.12
N ALA A 64 3.08 9.15 17.53
CA ALA A 64 2.89 8.70 16.15
C ALA A 64 2.76 7.18 16.14
N GLY A 65 1.60 6.69 15.76
CA GLY A 65 1.34 5.26 15.71
C GLY A 65 0.07 4.91 14.97
N VAL A 66 -0.44 3.73 15.24
CA VAL A 66 -1.70 3.22 14.70
C VAL A 66 -2.51 2.70 15.87
N ARG A 67 -3.82 2.92 15.88
CA ARG A 67 -4.71 2.37 16.91
C ARG A 67 -4.50 0.87 17.03
N ARG A 68 -4.38 0.39 18.28
CA ARG A 68 -4.33 -1.05 18.57
C ARG A 68 -5.75 -1.63 18.43
N ILE A 69 -6.15 -1.90 17.21
CA ILE A 69 -7.42 -2.56 16.91
C ILE A 69 -7.13 -4.03 16.64
N HIS A 70 -7.76 -4.93 17.39
CA HIS A 70 -7.76 -6.36 17.14
C HIS A 70 -8.75 -6.66 16.00
N ASN A 71 -8.30 -6.47 14.76
CA ASN A 71 -9.09 -6.74 13.57
C ASN A 71 -8.38 -7.81 12.72
N ARG A 72 -9.02 -8.96 12.55
CA ARG A 72 -8.45 -10.11 11.80
C ARG A 72 -8.19 -9.74 10.34
N ALA A 73 -9.12 -9.03 9.69
CA ALA A 73 -8.91 -8.57 8.32
C ALA A 73 -7.71 -7.61 8.23
N GLY A 74 -7.58 -6.66 9.16
CA GLY A 74 -6.42 -5.76 9.24
C GLY A 74 -5.11 -6.50 9.40
N GLN A 75 -5.11 -7.62 10.14
CA GLN A 75 -3.94 -8.48 10.28
C GLN A 75 -3.60 -9.21 8.97
N MET A 76 -4.61 -9.68 8.23
CA MET A 76 -4.41 -10.29 6.91
C MET A 76 -3.80 -9.30 5.91
N PHE A 77 -4.24 -8.04 5.91
CA PHE A 77 -3.60 -7.01 5.08
C PHE A 77 -2.15 -6.73 5.48
N ARG A 78 -1.80 -6.80 6.78
CA ARG A 78 -0.40 -6.72 7.23
C ARG A 78 0.43 -7.94 6.79
N MET A 79 -0.15 -9.14 6.82
CA MET A 79 0.49 -10.35 6.31
C MET A 79 0.73 -10.24 4.80
N ALA A 80 -0.27 -9.79 4.03
CA ALA A 80 -0.13 -9.50 2.61
C ALA A 80 1.00 -8.50 2.32
N ALA A 81 1.07 -7.41 3.09
CA ALA A 81 2.15 -6.44 2.96
C ALA A 81 3.52 -7.04 3.30
N SER A 82 3.60 -7.86 4.34
CA SER A 82 4.85 -8.50 4.78
C SER A 82 5.40 -9.47 3.73
N SER A 83 4.53 -10.22 3.04
CA SER A 83 4.94 -11.17 1.98
C SER A 83 5.61 -10.50 0.78
N LEU A 84 5.43 -9.19 0.61
CA LEU A 84 6.02 -8.42 -0.50
C LEU A 84 7.50 -8.08 -0.33
N HIS A 85 8.16 -8.56 0.72
CA HIS A 85 9.56 -8.18 1.02
C HIS A 85 10.52 -8.42 -0.15
N HIS A 86 10.42 -9.56 -0.81
CA HIS A 86 11.22 -9.94 -1.98
C HIS A 86 10.49 -9.76 -3.32
N ASN A 87 9.27 -9.24 -3.30
CA ASN A 87 8.47 -9.07 -4.50
C ASN A 87 8.97 -7.85 -5.32
N ARG A 88 9.11 -8.03 -6.64
CA ARG A 88 9.55 -6.98 -7.58
C ARG A 88 8.41 -6.10 -8.11
N SER A 89 7.20 -6.27 -7.58
CA SER A 89 6.08 -5.41 -7.95
C SER A 89 6.24 -3.97 -7.42
N PRO A 90 5.51 -3.00 -7.97
CA PRO A 90 5.48 -1.62 -7.43
C PRO A 90 5.09 -1.54 -5.96
N LEU A 91 4.26 -2.48 -5.46
CA LEU A 91 3.92 -2.57 -4.04
C LEU A 91 5.09 -3.08 -3.19
N GLY A 92 5.88 -4.02 -3.70
CA GLY A 92 7.12 -4.46 -3.05
C GLY A 92 8.15 -3.32 -2.95
N ASP A 93 8.30 -2.53 -4.02
CA ASP A 93 9.15 -1.33 -4.00
C ASP A 93 8.64 -0.29 -3.01
N PHE A 94 7.32 -0.12 -2.93
CA PHE A 94 6.70 0.75 -1.93
C PHE A 94 7.01 0.27 -0.50
N LEU A 95 6.89 -1.03 -0.23
CA LEU A 95 7.23 -1.60 1.08
C LEU A 95 8.68 -1.31 1.47
N ARG A 96 9.63 -1.60 0.57
CA ARG A 96 11.07 -1.37 0.84
C ARG A 96 11.35 0.10 1.17
N ARG A 97 10.77 1.03 0.41
CA ARG A 97 10.88 2.47 0.69
C ARG A 97 10.27 2.86 2.04
N MET A 98 9.09 2.34 2.35
CA MET A 98 8.44 2.68 3.62
C MET A 98 9.20 2.10 4.81
N LYS A 99 9.75 0.88 4.70
CA LYS A 99 10.63 0.31 5.73
C LYS A 99 11.89 1.16 5.95
N ALA A 100 12.52 1.63 4.89
CA ALA A 100 13.70 2.49 4.99
C ALA A 100 13.40 3.85 5.64
N LYS A 101 12.18 4.39 5.40
CA LYS A 101 11.77 5.72 5.90
C LYS A 101 11.21 5.68 7.32
N LEU A 102 10.38 4.68 7.64
CA LEU A 102 9.56 4.65 8.85
C LEU A 102 9.93 3.52 9.82
N GLY A 103 10.86 2.65 9.41
CA GLY A 103 11.17 1.42 10.12
C GLY A 103 10.27 0.25 9.69
N PRO A 104 10.66 -0.99 10.10
CA PRO A 104 10.03 -2.21 9.59
C PRO A 104 8.52 -2.31 9.87
N ALA A 105 8.09 -2.10 11.11
CA ALA A 105 6.69 -2.26 11.52
C ALA A 105 5.78 -1.21 10.88
N ALA A 106 6.18 0.06 10.92
CA ALA A 106 5.42 1.15 10.33
C ALA A 106 5.39 1.06 8.80
N GLY A 107 6.47 0.59 8.16
CA GLY A 107 6.53 0.34 6.73
C GLY A 107 5.57 -0.75 6.27
N ILE A 108 5.42 -1.85 7.04
CA ILE A 108 4.43 -2.89 6.79
C ILE A 108 3.01 -2.32 6.91
N THR A 109 2.72 -1.56 7.97
CA THR A 109 1.39 -0.98 8.17
C THR A 109 1.03 0.02 7.07
N ALA A 110 1.95 0.89 6.65
CA ALA A 110 1.73 1.81 5.54
C ALA A 110 1.47 1.08 4.21
N THR A 111 2.13 -0.06 3.99
CA THR A 111 1.91 -0.88 2.80
C THR A 111 0.59 -1.62 2.88
N ALA A 112 0.22 -2.16 4.04
CA ALA A 112 -1.07 -2.78 4.29
C ALA A 112 -2.23 -1.79 4.05
N HIS A 113 -2.10 -0.55 4.54
CA HIS A 113 -3.04 0.54 4.25
C HIS A 113 -3.18 0.76 2.74
N LYS A 114 -2.06 0.81 2.01
CA LYS A 114 -2.08 0.98 0.56
C LYS A 114 -2.80 -0.16 -0.15
N ILE A 115 -2.55 -1.41 0.24
CA ILE A 115 -3.23 -2.59 -0.29
C ILE A 115 -4.74 -2.53 0.00
N ALA A 116 -5.12 -2.12 1.22
CA ALA A 116 -6.53 -2.00 1.61
C ALA A 116 -7.28 -0.94 0.78
N ILE A 117 -6.66 0.21 0.49
CA ILE A 117 -7.23 1.24 -0.39
C ILE A 117 -7.42 0.71 -1.82
N ILE A 118 -6.43 -0.02 -2.34
CA ILE A 118 -6.52 -0.65 -3.66
C ILE A 118 -7.67 -1.66 -3.68
N PHE A 119 -7.68 -2.59 -2.73
CA PHE A 119 -8.71 -3.60 -2.58
C PHE A 119 -10.12 -2.97 -2.53
N TYR A 120 -10.33 -1.99 -1.66
CA TYR A 120 -11.60 -1.27 -1.56
C TYR A 120 -12.01 -0.66 -2.91
N THR A 121 -11.09 0.02 -3.58
CA THR A 121 -11.35 0.69 -4.86
C THR A 121 -11.73 -0.30 -5.96
N LEU A 122 -11.05 -1.45 -6.04
CA LEU A 122 -11.35 -2.48 -7.04
C LEU A 122 -12.74 -3.09 -6.79
N VAL A 123 -13.02 -3.46 -5.54
CA VAL A 123 -14.28 -4.13 -5.18
C VAL A 123 -15.47 -3.18 -5.32
N THR A 124 -15.36 -1.93 -4.87
CA THR A 124 -16.48 -0.98 -4.92
C THR A 124 -16.78 -0.46 -6.32
N ASN A 125 -15.75 -0.26 -7.13
CA ASN A 125 -15.90 0.24 -8.50
C ASN A 125 -15.97 -0.88 -9.56
N GLN A 126 -15.83 -2.15 -9.16
CA GLN A 126 -15.85 -3.31 -10.04
C GLN A 126 -14.84 -3.19 -11.19
N ILE A 127 -13.63 -2.74 -10.89
CA ILE A 127 -12.53 -2.58 -11.84
C ILE A 127 -11.41 -3.57 -11.52
N GLU A 128 -10.75 -4.09 -12.55
CA GLU A 128 -9.65 -5.02 -12.39
C GLU A 128 -8.36 -4.32 -11.94
N TYR A 129 -7.46 -5.11 -11.32
CA TYR A 129 -6.16 -4.62 -10.90
C TYR A 129 -5.28 -4.35 -12.12
N ASP A 130 -4.82 -3.13 -12.26
CA ASP A 130 -3.90 -2.71 -13.32
C ASP A 130 -2.58 -2.24 -12.72
N SER A 131 -1.55 -3.08 -12.83
CA SER A 131 -0.20 -2.76 -12.37
C SER A 131 0.45 -1.60 -13.10
N SER A 132 0.03 -1.31 -14.35
CA SER A 132 0.61 -0.24 -15.17
C SER A 132 0.34 1.15 -14.59
N ARG A 133 -0.82 1.35 -13.98
CA ARG A 133 -1.18 2.60 -13.27
C ARG A 133 -0.22 2.92 -12.11
N TRP A 134 0.34 1.88 -11.50
CA TRP A 134 1.31 2.01 -10.41
C TRP A 134 2.71 2.22 -10.95
N ALA A 135 3.08 1.53 -12.03
CA ALA A 135 4.36 1.70 -12.71
C ALA A 135 4.55 3.13 -13.22
N ALA A 136 3.54 3.73 -13.85
CA ALA A 136 3.59 5.11 -14.33
C ALA A 136 3.81 6.12 -13.18
N ARG A 137 3.18 5.91 -12.02
CA ARG A 137 3.41 6.73 -10.81
C ARG A 137 4.83 6.60 -10.26
N ASP A 138 5.38 5.38 -10.30
CA ASP A 138 6.75 5.13 -9.83
C ASP A 138 7.78 5.71 -10.79
N GLU A 139 7.56 5.65 -12.09
CA GLU A 139 8.42 6.30 -13.10
C GLU A 139 8.44 7.82 -12.93
N HIS A 140 7.28 8.45 -12.74
CA HIS A 140 7.20 9.88 -12.48
C HIS A 140 7.94 10.29 -11.19
N ARG A 141 7.86 9.45 -10.15
CA ARG A 141 8.58 9.66 -8.91
C ARG A 141 10.08 9.46 -9.09
N HIS A 142 10.50 8.46 -9.87
CA HIS A 142 11.90 8.22 -10.19
C HIS A 142 12.51 9.42 -10.91
N LYS A 143 11.82 9.94 -11.92
CA LYS A 143 12.22 11.17 -12.63
C LYS A 143 12.36 12.37 -11.69
N ARG A 144 11.42 12.56 -10.76
CA ARG A 144 11.51 13.63 -9.74
C ARG A 144 12.70 13.46 -8.79
N PHE A 145 12.97 12.23 -8.39
CA PHE A 145 14.10 11.90 -7.51
C PHE A 145 15.44 12.16 -8.24
N GLU A 146 15.55 11.74 -9.47
CA GLU A 146 16.71 12.00 -10.34
C GLU A 146 16.96 13.51 -10.51
N GLN A 147 15.92 14.28 -10.81
CA GLN A 147 16.02 15.74 -10.92
C GLN A 147 16.49 16.38 -9.61
N LYS A 148 15.98 15.89 -8.47
CA LYS A 148 16.43 16.36 -7.15
C LYS A 148 17.91 16.06 -6.91
N LEU A 149 18.36 14.84 -7.23
CA LEU A 149 19.77 14.45 -7.11
C LEU A 149 20.66 15.30 -8.03
N LYS A 150 20.27 15.49 -9.29
CA LYS A 150 21.01 16.37 -10.23
C LYS A 150 21.14 17.79 -9.69
N ARG A 151 20.07 18.33 -9.10
CA ARG A 151 20.13 19.67 -8.49
C ARG A 151 21.05 19.71 -7.29
N GLN A 152 21.01 18.71 -6.40
CA GLN A 152 21.88 18.65 -5.22
C GLN A 152 23.35 18.44 -5.62
N ALA A 153 23.64 17.59 -6.60
CA ALA A 153 24.99 17.39 -7.12
C ALA A 153 25.57 18.71 -7.65
N ARG A 154 24.80 19.46 -8.46
CA ARG A 154 25.23 20.77 -8.97
C ARG A 154 25.51 21.79 -7.86
N GLN A 155 24.73 21.79 -6.78
CA GLN A 155 24.98 22.68 -5.63
C GLN A 155 26.30 22.37 -4.92
N LEU A 156 26.77 21.13 -5.01
CA LEU A 156 28.04 20.67 -4.44
C LEU A 156 29.19 20.70 -5.45
N GLY A 157 28.96 21.19 -6.69
CA GLY A 157 29.98 21.27 -7.75
C GLY A 157 30.18 19.94 -8.51
N TYR A 158 29.26 18.97 -8.40
CA TYR A 158 29.35 17.68 -9.09
C TYR A 158 28.33 17.59 -10.23
N GLU A 159 28.66 16.80 -11.25
CA GLU A 159 27.75 16.40 -12.32
C GLU A 159 27.37 14.93 -12.16
N LEU A 160 26.07 14.65 -12.24
CA LEU A 160 25.54 13.29 -12.13
C LEU A 160 25.41 12.70 -13.53
N VAL A 161 26.22 11.70 -13.84
CA VAL A 161 26.23 11.00 -15.13
C VAL A 161 25.64 9.60 -14.96
N PRO A 162 24.74 9.14 -15.84
CA PRO A 162 24.24 7.78 -15.80
C PRO A 162 25.37 6.77 -16.01
N LEU A 163 25.36 5.69 -15.23
CA LEU A 163 26.25 4.55 -15.49
C LEU A 163 25.85 3.90 -16.81
N GLN A 164 26.82 3.68 -17.69
CA GLN A 164 26.56 2.88 -18.90
C GLN A 164 26.25 1.44 -18.48
N PRO A 165 25.23 0.78 -19.05
CA PRO A 165 24.99 -0.63 -18.81
C PRO A 165 26.20 -1.43 -19.31
N ILE A 166 26.74 -2.28 -18.44
CA ILE A 166 27.78 -3.27 -18.77
C ILE A 166 27.16 -4.38 -19.58
#